data_09744d9343595e37aa87a9e7e94790f9
#
_entry.id   09744d9343595e37aa87a9e7e94790f9
#
_cell.length_a   1.000
_cell.length_b   1.000
_cell.length_c   1.000
_cell.angle_alpha   90.00
_cell.angle_beta   90.00
_cell.angle_gamma   90.00
#
_symmetry.space_group_name_H-M   'P 1'
#
loop_
_entity.id
_entity.type
_entity.pdbx_description
1 polymer ?
#
loop_
_entity_poly.entity_id
_entity_poly.type
_entity_poly.pdbx_seq_one_letter_code
_entity_poly.pdbx_strand_id
1 'polypeptide(L)'
;MKNSKAIWTVKTECGPIREKNEDAIYPDKSGSSNLPIKAGIFDGMGGHKKGEVASLIASEVMNDSLADISDYVNLANKNILDYQNQHSEASGMGT
;
A
#
# COMPACT_ATOMS: atom_id res chain seq x y z
N MET A 1 1.84 23.34 -14.75
CA MET A 1 2.26 24.52 -13.97
C MET A 1 3.63 24.26 -13.40
N LYS A 2 4.57 25.08 -13.83
CA LYS A 2 6.00 24.88 -13.56
C LYS A 2 6.39 24.79 -12.10
N ASN A 3 5.76 25.56 -11.25
CA ASN A 3 6.18 25.74 -9.87
C ASN A 3 5.17 25.19 -8.87
N SER A 4 4.27 24.34 -9.35
CA SER A 4 3.27 23.75 -8.46
C SER A 4 3.90 22.69 -7.58
N LYS A 5 3.56 22.73 -6.31
CA LYS A 5 4.02 21.79 -5.31
C LYS A 5 2.83 21.12 -4.64
N ALA A 6 3.04 19.91 -4.21
CA ALA A 6 2.14 19.21 -3.32
C ALA A 6 2.72 19.20 -1.91
N ILE A 7 1.87 19.44 -0.95
CA ILE A 7 2.20 19.29 0.47
C ILE A 7 1.19 18.28 1.03
N TRP A 8 1.67 17.30 1.78
CA TRP A 8 0.79 16.28 2.34
C TRP A 8 1.12 15.97 3.78
N THR A 9 0.09 15.57 4.49
CA THR A 9 0.18 15.09 5.86
C THR A 9 -0.44 13.69 5.88
N VAL A 10 0.24 12.77 6.53
CA VAL A 10 -0.21 11.38 6.60
C VAL A 10 -0.24 10.91 8.04
N LYS A 11 -1.21 10.06 8.33
CA LYS A 11 -1.33 9.40 9.62
C LYS A 11 -2.06 8.09 9.43
N THR A 12 -1.59 7.05 10.10
CA THR A 12 -2.29 5.78 10.20
C THR A 12 -2.10 5.25 11.61
N GLU A 13 -3.17 4.69 12.16
CA GLU A 13 -3.17 4.17 13.52
C GLU A 13 -3.94 2.87 13.59
N CYS A 14 -3.45 1.95 14.41
CA CYS A 14 -4.23 0.82 14.82
C CYS A 14 -5.27 1.29 15.84
N GLY A 15 -6.53 1.01 15.59
CA GLY A 15 -7.60 1.35 16.54
C GLY A 15 -7.45 0.57 17.86
N PRO A 16 -8.13 1.01 18.92
CA PRO A 16 -7.95 0.43 20.25
C PRO A 16 -8.44 -1.01 20.39
N ILE A 17 -9.26 -1.48 19.45
CA ILE A 17 -9.82 -2.84 19.49
C ILE A 17 -9.01 -3.82 18.65
N ARG A 18 -8.34 -3.34 17.58
CA ARG A 18 -7.56 -4.18 16.69
C ARG A 18 -6.18 -4.45 17.26
N GLU A 19 -5.66 -5.64 17.05
CA GLU A 19 -4.31 -6.00 17.45
C GLU A 19 -3.26 -5.48 16.47
N LYS A 20 -3.63 -5.38 15.18
CA LYS A 20 -2.73 -4.97 14.10
C LYS A 20 -3.38 -3.92 13.24
N ASN A 21 -2.57 -2.97 12.79
CA ASN A 21 -2.97 -2.06 11.74
C ASN A 21 -2.76 -2.77 10.41
N GLU A 22 -3.84 -3.09 9.72
CA GLU A 22 -3.79 -3.77 8.44
C GLU A 22 -3.75 -2.81 7.26
N ASP A 23 -3.75 -1.51 7.52
CA ASP A 23 -3.64 -0.50 6.48
C ASP A 23 -2.19 -0.11 6.23
N ALA A 24 -1.88 0.22 4.99
CA ALA A 24 -0.62 0.83 4.61
C ALA A 24 -0.89 2.07 3.78
N ILE A 25 0.02 3.01 3.84
CA ILE A 25 -0.11 4.27 3.13
C ILE A 25 1.17 4.57 2.35
N TYR A 26 1.00 5.31 1.25
CA TYR A 26 2.12 5.84 0.49
C TYR A 26 1.79 7.27 0.03
N PRO A 27 2.65 8.27 0.23
CA PRO A 27 3.88 8.19 1.03
C PRO A 27 3.61 7.83 2.49
N ASP A 28 4.56 7.21 3.15
CA ASP A 28 4.40 6.80 4.55
C ASP A 28 4.75 7.89 5.55
N LYS A 29 5.28 9.00 5.07
CA LYS A 29 5.66 10.17 5.88
C LYS A 29 5.13 11.43 5.25
N SER A 30 4.74 12.40 6.08
CA SER A 30 4.36 13.72 5.63
C SER A 30 5.51 14.43 4.93
N GLY A 31 5.21 15.24 3.95
CA GLY A 31 6.25 15.90 3.18
C GLY A 31 5.73 16.82 2.11
N SER A 32 6.61 17.16 1.18
CA SER A 32 6.27 17.97 0.03
C SER A 32 7.17 17.63 -1.15
N SER A 33 6.65 17.83 -2.33
CA SER A 33 7.43 17.68 -3.57
C SER A 33 6.80 18.47 -4.69
N ASN A 34 7.53 18.58 -5.79
CA ASN A 34 6.95 19.10 -7.02
C ASN A 34 5.95 18.10 -7.59
N LEU A 35 4.94 18.59 -8.28
CA LEU A 35 4.01 17.74 -9.01
C LEU A 35 4.69 17.17 -10.26
N PRO A 36 4.29 16.00 -10.74
CA PRO A 36 3.22 15.16 -10.20
C PRO A 36 3.67 14.32 -9.00
N ILE A 37 2.71 13.88 -8.20
CA ILE A 37 2.93 12.93 -7.12
C ILE A 37 2.00 11.74 -7.29
N LYS A 38 2.34 10.64 -6.65
CA LYS A 38 1.46 9.49 -6.52
C LYS A 38 1.25 9.19 -5.04
N ALA A 39 0.06 8.73 -4.72
CA ALA A 39 -0.31 8.41 -3.35
C ALA A 39 -1.26 7.21 -3.35
N GLY A 40 -1.32 6.51 -2.25
CA GLY A 40 -2.21 5.38 -2.11
C GLY A 40 -2.54 5.07 -0.66
N ILE A 41 -3.71 4.51 -0.48
CA ILE A 41 -4.16 3.93 0.78
C ILE A 41 -4.50 2.48 0.49
N PHE A 42 -3.95 1.57 1.26
CA PHE A 42 -4.06 0.14 1.05
C PHE A 42 -4.70 -0.48 2.30
N ASP A 43 -5.98 -0.74 2.21
CA ASP A 43 -6.77 -1.30 3.31
C ASP A 43 -6.67 -2.82 3.23
N GLY A 44 -5.88 -3.40 4.11
CA GLY A 44 -5.64 -4.83 4.13
C GLY A 44 -6.85 -5.60 4.65
N MET A 45 -7.11 -6.73 4.04
CA MET A 45 -8.17 -7.64 4.47
C MET A 45 -7.63 -9.04 4.64
N GLY A 46 -8.32 -9.81 5.44
CA GLY A 46 -7.94 -11.20 5.71
C GLY A 46 -7.83 -11.51 7.19
N GLY A 47 -7.81 -10.51 8.04
CA GLY A 47 -7.74 -10.67 9.49
C GLY A 47 -6.61 -11.62 9.89
N HIS A 48 -6.95 -12.84 10.27
CA HIS A 48 -5.98 -13.88 10.62
C HIS A 48 -5.09 -14.31 9.46
N LYS A 49 -5.38 -13.85 8.25
CA LYS A 49 -4.70 -14.28 7.02
C LYS A 49 -3.76 -13.23 6.48
N LYS A 50 -3.25 -12.36 7.34
CA LYS A 50 -2.16 -11.43 7.04
C LYS A 50 -2.53 -10.29 6.09
N GLY A 51 -3.68 -9.64 6.37
CA GLY A 51 -4.06 -8.42 5.66
C GLY A 51 -2.98 -7.33 5.73
N GLU A 52 -2.28 -7.22 6.86
CA GLU A 52 -1.19 -6.26 7.01
C GLU A 52 -0.02 -6.54 6.06
N VAL A 53 0.19 -7.81 5.71
CA VAL A 53 1.23 -8.18 4.73
C VAL A 53 0.78 -7.79 3.32
N ALA A 54 -0.49 -8.05 2.98
CA ALA A 54 -1.01 -7.70 1.66
C ALA A 54 -0.94 -6.20 1.41
N SER A 55 -1.38 -5.39 2.38
CA SER A 55 -1.33 -3.94 2.22
C SER A 55 0.10 -3.42 2.13
N LEU A 56 1.03 -4.00 2.89
CA LEU A 56 2.43 -3.62 2.80
C LEU A 56 3.02 -3.95 1.42
N ILE A 57 2.77 -5.16 0.91
CA ILE A 57 3.24 -5.58 -0.41
C ILE A 57 2.73 -4.60 -1.48
N ALA A 58 1.44 -4.25 -1.43
CA ALA A 58 0.86 -3.33 -2.39
C ALA A 58 1.46 -1.93 -2.28
N SER A 59 1.68 -1.43 -1.07
CA SER A 59 2.25 -0.10 -0.87
C SER A 59 3.69 -0.01 -1.36
N GLU A 60 4.46 -1.08 -1.23
CA GLU A 60 5.86 -1.11 -1.67
C GLU A 60 6.00 -0.98 -3.18
N VAL A 61 5.01 -1.43 -3.95
CA VAL A 61 5.00 -1.28 -5.41
C VAL A 61 5.03 0.18 -5.81
N MET A 62 4.52 1.07 -4.97
CA MET A 62 4.53 2.52 -5.24
C MET A 62 5.93 3.11 -5.35
N ASN A 63 6.95 2.42 -4.87
CA ASN A 63 8.34 2.85 -5.03
C ASN A 63 8.86 2.65 -6.45
N ASP A 64 8.18 1.83 -7.25
CA ASP A 64 8.58 1.58 -8.64
C ASP A 64 8.17 2.75 -9.54
N SER A 65 8.83 2.86 -10.68
CA SER A 65 8.49 3.87 -11.68
C SER A 65 7.78 3.19 -12.85
N LEU A 66 6.48 3.06 -12.73
CA LEU A 66 5.65 2.42 -13.76
C LEU A 66 4.91 3.50 -14.56
N ALA A 67 4.50 3.13 -15.77
CA ALA A 67 3.94 4.10 -16.71
C ALA A 67 2.52 4.53 -16.37
N ASP A 68 1.74 3.65 -15.77
CA ASP A 68 0.29 3.81 -15.61
C ASP A 68 -0.14 3.30 -14.25
N ILE A 69 -1.21 3.88 -13.70
CA ILE A 69 -1.75 3.44 -12.41
C ILE A 69 -2.19 1.97 -12.45
N SER A 70 -2.72 1.52 -13.58
CA SER A 70 -3.10 0.11 -13.74
C SER A 70 -1.91 -0.84 -13.61
N ASP A 71 -0.72 -0.42 -14.02
CA ASP A 71 0.48 -1.23 -13.88
C ASP A 71 0.84 -1.46 -12.41
N TYR A 72 0.64 -0.44 -11.57
CA TYR A 72 0.86 -0.57 -10.13
C TYR A 72 -0.12 -1.58 -9.51
N VAL A 73 -1.40 -1.50 -9.90
CA VAL A 73 -2.42 -2.43 -9.40
C VAL A 73 -2.10 -3.87 -9.83
N ASN A 74 -1.74 -4.05 -11.08
CA ASN A 74 -1.42 -5.38 -11.62
C ASN A 74 -0.18 -5.98 -10.94
N LEU A 75 0.85 -5.17 -10.73
CA LEU A 75 2.06 -5.64 -10.05
C LEU A 75 1.79 -5.95 -8.59
N ALA A 76 1.01 -5.12 -7.91
CA ALA A 76 0.61 -5.37 -6.53
C ALA A 76 -0.13 -6.70 -6.41
N ASN A 77 -1.10 -6.94 -7.29
CA ASN A 77 -1.86 -8.19 -7.30
C ASN A 77 -0.95 -9.40 -7.53
N LYS A 78 -0.04 -9.28 -8.51
CA LYS A 78 0.92 -10.35 -8.79
C LYS A 78 1.79 -10.67 -7.58
N ASN A 79 2.31 -9.65 -6.92
CA ASN A 79 3.20 -9.82 -5.77
C ASN A 79 2.46 -10.45 -4.58
N ILE A 80 1.20 -10.06 -4.37
CA ILE A 80 0.37 -10.66 -3.32
C ILE A 80 0.12 -12.14 -3.61
N LEU A 81 -0.23 -12.47 -4.84
CA LEU A 81 -0.47 -13.87 -5.23
C LEU A 81 0.80 -14.71 -5.12
N ASP A 82 1.95 -14.16 -5.52
CA ASP A 82 3.24 -14.85 -5.39
C ASP A 82 3.55 -15.14 -3.92
N TYR A 83 3.27 -14.19 -3.03
CA TYR A 83 3.46 -14.39 -1.60
C TYR A 83 2.56 -15.50 -1.07
N GLN A 84 1.27 -15.49 -1.45
CA GLN A 84 0.31 -16.53 -1.04
C GLN A 84 0.76 -17.92 -1.49
N ASN A 85 1.32 -18.02 -2.69
CA ASN A 85 1.79 -19.29 -3.23
C ASN A 85 2.97 -19.87 -2.44
N GLN A 86 3.74 -19.01 -1.80
CA GLN A 86 4.90 -19.41 -1.00
C GLN A 86 4.57 -19.55 0.50
N HIS A 87 3.43 -19.01 0.93
CA HIS A 87 3.02 -18.96 2.35
C HIS A 87 1.56 -19.36 2.48
N SER A 88 1.32 -20.64 2.71
CA SER A 88 -0.05 -21.17 2.76
C SER A 88 -0.93 -20.50 3.83
N GLU A 89 -0.32 -20.04 4.91
CA GLU A 89 -1.02 -19.34 5.99
C GLU A 89 -1.56 -17.97 5.56
N ALA A 90 -1.08 -17.44 4.46
CA ALA A 90 -1.52 -16.17 3.90
C ALA A 90 -2.63 -16.31 2.85
N SER A 91 -3.10 -17.51 2.60
CA SER A 91 -4.18 -17.74 1.65
C SER A 91 -5.43 -16.96 2.05
N GLY A 92 -5.95 -16.17 1.12
CA GLY A 92 -7.12 -15.33 1.36
C GLY A 92 -6.82 -13.91 1.83
N MET A 93 -5.56 -13.54 2.01
CA MET A 93 -5.23 -12.15 2.28
C MET A 93 -5.46 -11.28 1.04
N GLY A 94 -5.67 -9.98 1.24
CA GLY A 94 -5.87 -9.05 0.16
C GLY A 94 -5.82 -7.61 0.64
N THR A 95 -5.97 -6.71 -0.30
CA THR A 95 -6.04 -5.28 -0.03
C THR A 95 -6.80 -4.56 -1.13
#